data_131037c0e491056246bb53ab9bc17253
#
_entry.id   131037c0e491056246bb53ab9bc17253
#
_cell.length_a   1.000
_cell.length_b   1.000
_cell.length_c   1.000
_cell.angle_alpha   90.00
_cell.angle_beta   90.00
_cell.angle_gamma   90.00
#
_symmetry.space_group_name_H-M   'P 1'
#
loop_
_entity.id
_entity.type
_entity.pdbx_description
1 polymer ?
#
loop_
_entity_poly.entity_id
_entity_poly.type
_entity_poly.pdbx_seq_one_letter_code
_entity_poly.pdbx_strand_id
1 'polypeptide(L)'
;MQRYNEIKDYFVKTAIVSLSVIFIAGVVSTTKVFADEPGSVFLWGGYDDDGLFGTYAEEHGSPEYSIFGDAEEGLQKLKAGFEVDLAWPCQGEIKRWVRAGVLEPLDPSRIDNWDEMFPEVRDLPSGIVDGKHYFAPVDWGDTTLFYMADRIDWMDASNESFSLMEDPRVNGKVG
;
A
#
# COMPACT_ATOMS: atom_id res chain seq x y z
N MET A 1 66.02 34.57 4.42
CA MET A 1 64.62 35.03 4.41
C MET A 1 63.89 34.53 3.19
N GLN A 2 64.49 34.52 1.99
CA GLN A 2 63.86 34.12 0.72
C GLN A 2 63.41 32.63 0.69
N ARG A 3 64.26 31.74 1.20
CA ARG A 3 64.03 30.28 1.21
C ARG A 3 62.88 29.84 2.13
N TYR A 4 62.53 30.62 3.15
CA TYR A 4 61.42 30.36 4.08
C TYR A 4 60.07 30.66 3.43
N ASN A 5 59.97 31.66 2.58
CA ASN A 5 58.76 32.04 1.88
C ASN A 5 58.37 31.03 0.79
N GLU A 6 59.35 30.46 0.07
CA GLU A 6 59.14 29.44 -0.95
C GLU A 6 58.58 28.12 -0.35
N ILE A 7 59.07 27.75 0.84
CA ILE A 7 58.59 26.56 1.53
C ILE A 7 57.11 26.76 2.01
N LYS A 8 56.81 27.95 2.50
CA LYS A 8 55.46 28.29 2.97
C LYS A 8 54.44 28.28 1.83
N ASP A 9 54.78 28.83 0.65
CA ASP A 9 53.96 28.80 -0.52
C ASP A 9 53.73 27.39 -1.08
N TYR A 10 54.74 26.51 -0.97
CA TYR A 10 54.56 25.13 -1.39
C TYR A 10 53.60 24.37 -0.49
N PHE A 11 53.69 24.52 0.84
CA PHE A 11 52.78 23.90 1.79
C PHE A 11 51.35 24.42 1.66
N VAL A 12 51.15 25.70 1.42
CA VAL A 12 49.81 26.30 1.21
C VAL A 12 49.16 25.79 -0.09
N LYS A 13 49.92 25.72 -1.19
CA LYS A 13 49.43 25.18 -2.47
C LYS A 13 49.11 23.69 -2.40
N THR A 14 49.93 22.90 -1.71
CA THR A 14 49.71 21.47 -1.54
C THR A 14 48.52 21.19 -0.63
N ALA A 15 48.30 21.98 0.41
CA ALA A 15 47.13 21.87 1.29
C ALA A 15 45.80 22.23 0.57
N ILE A 16 45.80 23.25 -0.30
CA ILE A 16 44.61 23.65 -1.07
C ILE A 16 44.28 22.59 -2.11
N VAL A 17 45.24 21.98 -2.79
CA VAL A 17 44.98 20.91 -3.77
C VAL A 17 44.47 19.63 -3.08
N SER A 18 44.99 19.30 -1.89
CA SER A 18 44.53 18.15 -1.13
C SER A 18 43.10 18.32 -0.57
N LEU A 19 42.73 19.56 -0.20
CA LEU A 19 41.37 19.84 0.29
C LEU A 19 40.32 19.84 -0.85
N SER A 20 40.70 20.20 -2.07
CA SER A 20 39.81 20.21 -3.23
C SER A 20 39.50 18.80 -3.75
N VAL A 21 40.40 17.83 -3.56
CA VAL A 21 40.20 16.44 -3.99
C VAL A 21 39.28 15.67 -3.02
N ILE A 22 39.25 16.04 -1.73
CA ILE A 22 38.40 15.38 -0.72
C ILE A 22 36.90 15.82 -0.86
N PHE A 23 36.62 17.01 -1.44
CA PHE A 23 35.24 17.51 -1.56
C PHE A 23 34.48 16.98 -2.78
N ILE A 24 35.17 16.37 -3.77
CA ILE A 24 34.53 15.80 -4.97
C ILE A 24 34.12 14.32 -4.77
N ALA A 25 34.68 13.64 -3.75
CA ALA A 25 34.38 12.24 -3.45
C ALA A 25 33.11 12.04 -2.57
N GLY A 26 32.43 13.11 -2.16
CA GLY A 26 31.33 13.06 -1.18
C GLY A 26 29.92 13.18 -1.76
N VAL A 27 29.74 13.32 -3.07
CA VAL A 27 28.40 13.24 -3.70
C VAL A 27 28.33 11.97 -4.53
N VAL A 28 28.47 10.84 -3.87
CA VAL A 28 27.78 9.65 -4.35
C VAL A 28 26.32 9.88 -3.98
N SER A 29 25.59 10.49 -4.89
CA SER A 29 24.14 10.33 -4.89
C SER A 29 23.90 8.83 -4.92
N THR A 30 23.55 8.25 -3.79
CA THR A 30 22.87 6.99 -3.76
C THR A 30 21.52 7.23 -4.41
N THR A 31 21.48 7.27 -5.75
CA THR A 31 20.28 6.84 -6.43
C THR A 31 20.07 5.45 -5.88
N LYS A 32 19.08 5.27 -5.01
CA LYS A 32 18.46 3.97 -4.84
C LYS A 32 18.04 3.60 -6.27
N VAL A 33 18.86 2.83 -6.95
CA VAL A 33 18.40 2.00 -8.03
C VAL A 33 17.38 1.12 -7.31
N PHE A 34 16.11 1.36 -7.54
CA PHE A 34 15.09 0.38 -7.29
C PHE A 34 15.43 -0.75 -8.26
N ALA A 35 16.33 -1.62 -7.80
CA ALA A 35 16.70 -2.82 -8.52
C ALA A 35 15.51 -3.76 -8.41
N ASP A 36 15.21 -4.38 -9.47
CA ASP A 36 14.52 -5.62 -9.82
C ASP A 36 14.18 -6.64 -8.69
N GLU A 37 13.97 -6.20 -7.47
CA GLU A 37 13.44 -7.06 -6.43
C GLU A 37 11.91 -6.96 -6.49
N PRO A 38 11.22 -8.10 -6.46
CA PRO A 38 9.77 -8.11 -6.41
C PRO A 38 9.30 -7.34 -5.17
N GLY A 39 8.28 -6.49 -5.35
CA GLY A 39 7.74 -5.69 -4.26
C GLY A 39 7.14 -6.55 -3.16
N SER A 40 6.96 -5.98 -1.99
CA SER A 40 6.31 -6.60 -0.84
C SER A 40 4.85 -6.17 -0.73
N VAL A 41 3.94 -7.12 -0.50
CA VAL A 41 2.51 -6.88 -0.43
C VAL A 41 1.94 -7.41 0.88
N PHE A 42 1.20 -6.56 1.61
CA PHE A 42 0.52 -6.89 2.85
C PHE A 42 -0.99 -6.92 2.64
N LEU A 43 -1.59 -8.11 2.68
CA LEU A 43 -2.92 -8.38 2.15
C LEU A 43 -3.72 -9.39 2.98
N TRP A 44 -4.98 -9.58 2.63
CA TRP A 44 -5.85 -10.59 3.21
C TRP A 44 -5.44 -11.98 2.76
N GLY A 45 -5.60 -12.97 3.62
CA GLY A 45 -5.41 -14.37 3.25
C GLY A 45 -6.30 -14.79 2.08
N GLY A 46 -5.73 -15.56 1.14
CA GLY A 46 -6.42 -15.99 -0.08
C GLY A 46 -6.18 -15.09 -1.30
N TYR A 47 -5.48 -13.97 -1.13
CA TYR A 47 -5.02 -13.10 -2.22
C TYR A 47 -3.50 -13.24 -2.50
N ASP A 48 -2.84 -14.12 -1.77
CA ASP A 48 -1.42 -14.47 -1.89
C ASP A 48 -1.16 -15.46 -3.05
N ASP A 49 -1.62 -15.09 -4.25
CA ASP A 49 -1.55 -15.93 -5.45
C ASP A 49 -0.97 -15.13 -6.62
N ASP A 50 0.13 -15.62 -7.20
CA ASP A 50 0.81 -15.00 -8.33
C ASP A 50 -0.11 -14.80 -9.53
N GLY A 51 -1.16 -15.61 -9.68
CA GLY A 51 -2.16 -15.45 -10.72
C GLY A 51 -2.94 -14.14 -10.65
N LEU A 52 -3.04 -13.52 -9.46
CA LEU A 52 -3.67 -12.20 -9.28
C LEU A 52 -2.75 -11.05 -9.71
N PHE A 53 -1.44 -11.27 -9.73
CA PHE A 53 -0.43 -10.26 -10.08
C PHE A 53 -0.03 -10.32 -11.56
N GLY A 54 -0.50 -11.33 -12.31
CA GLY A 54 -0.41 -11.42 -13.75
C GLY A 54 0.96 -11.11 -14.32
N THR A 55 1.01 -10.15 -15.23
CA THR A 55 2.25 -9.73 -15.90
C THR A 55 3.30 -9.17 -14.96
N TYR A 56 2.90 -8.60 -13.82
CA TYR A 56 3.86 -8.11 -12.83
C TYR A 56 4.76 -9.25 -12.31
N ALA A 57 4.16 -10.37 -11.94
CA ALA A 57 4.91 -11.53 -11.45
C ALA A 57 5.80 -12.16 -12.54
N GLU A 58 5.36 -12.11 -13.80
CA GLU A 58 6.17 -12.58 -14.95
C GLU A 58 7.39 -11.68 -15.20
N GLU A 59 7.26 -10.37 -15.04
CA GLU A 59 8.32 -9.40 -15.35
C GLU A 59 9.27 -9.14 -14.18
N HIS A 60 8.76 -9.15 -12.94
CA HIS A 60 9.50 -8.74 -11.76
C HIS A 60 9.68 -9.85 -10.72
N GLY A 61 9.06 -11.02 -10.92
CA GLY A 61 9.00 -12.11 -9.96
C GLY A 61 7.81 -11.99 -9.00
N SER A 62 7.53 -13.08 -8.27
CA SER A 62 6.46 -13.10 -7.26
C SER A 62 6.70 -12.06 -6.17
N PRO A 63 5.71 -11.24 -5.82
CA PRO A 63 5.81 -10.35 -4.66
C PRO A 63 6.08 -11.12 -3.36
N GLU A 64 6.72 -10.48 -2.41
CA GLU A 64 6.81 -11.01 -1.04
C GLU A 64 5.46 -10.79 -0.35
N TYR A 65 4.75 -11.89 -0.07
CA TYR A 65 3.44 -11.83 0.55
C TYR A 65 3.53 -11.87 2.08
N SER A 66 2.83 -10.95 2.71
CA SER A 66 2.54 -10.94 4.14
C SER A 66 1.04 -10.86 4.36
N ILE A 67 0.52 -11.63 5.31
CA ILE A 67 -0.92 -11.80 5.50
C ILE A 67 -1.35 -11.20 6.83
N PHE A 68 -2.54 -10.59 6.85
CA PHE A 68 -3.26 -10.25 8.07
C PHE A 68 -4.65 -10.90 8.07
N GLY A 69 -5.12 -11.29 9.27
CA GLY A 69 -6.40 -11.95 9.46
C GLY A 69 -7.55 -10.98 9.70
N ASP A 70 -7.24 -9.76 10.17
CA ASP A 70 -8.19 -8.67 10.32
C ASP A 70 -7.52 -7.31 10.17
N ALA A 71 -8.32 -6.28 9.89
CA ALA A 71 -7.82 -4.93 9.60
C ALA A 71 -7.14 -4.26 10.81
N GLU A 72 -7.52 -4.61 12.06
CA GLU A 72 -6.88 -4.10 13.27
C GLU A 72 -5.48 -4.68 13.42
N GLU A 73 -5.33 -5.99 13.24
CA GLU A 73 -4.02 -6.66 13.23
C GLU A 73 -3.09 -6.00 12.21
N GLY A 74 -3.58 -5.82 10.98
CA GLY A 74 -2.83 -5.16 9.90
C GLY A 74 -2.37 -3.77 10.30
N LEU A 75 -3.28 -2.94 10.82
CA LEU A 75 -2.96 -1.59 11.28
C LEU A 75 -1.91 -1.59 12.40
N GLN A 76 -2.02 -2.47 13.37
CA GLN A 76 -1.08 -2.52 14.49
C GLN A 76 0.31 -2.96 14.05
N LYS A 77 0.42 -3.89 13.09
CA LYS A 77 1.71 -4.29 12.52
C LYS A 77 2.40 -3.11 11.83
N LEU A 78 1.69 -2.37 10.97
CA LEU A 78 2.25 -1.19 10.30
C LEU A 78 2.65 -0.09 11.31
N LYS A 79 1.83 0.17 12.32
CA LYS A 79 2.18 1.12 13.39
C LYS A 79 3.38 0.69 14.22
N ALA A 80 3.64 -0.59 14.32
CA ALA A 80 4.83 -1.14 14.99
C ALA A 80 6.10 -1.07 14.13
N GLY A 81 6.01 -0.51 12.92
CA GLY A 81 7.15 -0.34 12.01
C GLY A 81 7.36 -1.51 11.04
N PHE A 82 6.34 -2.34 10.82
CA PHE A 82 6.38 -3.29 9.71
C PHE A 82 6.32 -2.54 8.39
N GLU A 83 7.32 -2.71 7.55
CA GLU A 83 7.47 -2.00 6.27
C GLU A 83 7.04 -2.90 5.11
N VAL A 84 6.25 -2.34 4.20
CA VAL A 84 5.81 -2.99 2.95
C VAL A 84 5.65 -1.93 1.87
N ASP A 85 5.74 -2.35 0.61
CA ASP A 85 5.55 -1.45 -0.53
C ASP A 85 4.08 -1.19 -0.80
N LEU A 86 3.23 -2.21 -0.65
CA LEU A 86 1.80 -2.13 -0.88
C LEU A 86 1.02 -2.77 0.28
N ALA A 87 0.02 -2.07 0.79
CA ALA A 87 -0.94 -2.62 1.74
C ALA A 87 -2.35 -2.67 1.11
N TRP A 88 -3.09 -3.74 1.38
CA TRP A 88 -4.41 -4.00 0.77
C TRP A 88 -5.54 -4.08 1.81
N PRO A 89 -5.86 -2.97 2.49
CA PRO A 89 -7.00 -2.94 3.40
C PRO A 89 -8.33 -2.81 2.64
N CYS A 90 -9.44 -3.18 3.29
CA CYS A 90 -10.76 -2.83 2.78
C CYS A 90 -10.98 -1.32 2.75
N GLN A 91 -11.76 -0.85 1.79
CA GLN A 91 -12.01 0.59 1.56
C GLN A 91 -12.53 1.34 2.82
N GLY A 92 -13.26 0.68 3.69
CA GLY A 92 -13.77 1.28 4.94
C GLY A 92 -12.68 1.61 5.95
N GLU A 93 -11.49 0.99 5.85
CA GLU A 93 -10.36 1.19 6.74
C GLU A 93 -9.42 2.34 6.31
N ILE A 94 -9.49 2.76 5.06
CA ILE A 94 -8.51 3.70 4.47
C ILE A 94 -8.36 4.97 5.32
N LYS A 95 -9.47 5.64 5.66
CA LYS A 95 -9.41 6.88 6.47
C LYS A 95 -8.77 6.68 7.84
N ARG A 96 -8.95 5.51 8.43
CA ARG A 96 -8.37 5.17 9.72
C ARG A 96 -6.86 4.95 9.59
N TRP A 97 -6.44 4.24 8.57
CA TRP A 97 -5.03 3.96 8.29
C TRP A 97 -4.27 5.24 7.88
N VAL A 98 -4.89 6.11 7.08
CA VAL A 98 -4.33 7.43 6.75
C VAL A 98 -4.13 8.29 8.01
N ARG A 99 -5.13 8.35 8.91
CA ARG A 99 -4.99 9.09 10.18
C ARG A 99 -3.91 8.51 11.10
N ALA A 100 -3.65 7.22 11.00
CA ALA A 100 -2.56 6.57 11.73
C ALA A 100 -1.18 6.84 11.12
N GLY A 101 -1.11 7.46 9.93
CA GLY A 101 0.13 7.80 9.24
C GLY A 101 0.86 6.61 8.64
N VAL A 102 0.13 5.53 8.32
CA VAL A 102 0.72 4.28 7.77
C VAL A 102 0.49 4.12 6.27
N LEU A 103 -0.21 5.05 5.62
CA LEU A 103 -0.42 5.06 4.18
C LEU A 103 0.09 6.37 3.58
N GLU A 104 0.75 6.28 2.45
CA GLU A 104 1.12 7.41 1.60
C GLU A 104 0.07 7.63 0.51
N PRO A 105 -0.12 8.87 0.03
CA PRO A 105 -1.03 9.14 -1.05
C PRO A 105 -0.53 8.55 -2.37
N LEU A 106 -1.45 8.03 -3.16
CA LEU A 106 -1.18 7.60 -4.53
C LEU A 106 -1.04 8.81 -5.46
N ASP A 107 -0.21 8.65 -6.47
CA ASP A 107 -0.15 9.55 -7.62
C ASP A 107 -0.87 8.90 -8.82
N PRO A 108 -2.11 9.27 -9.12
CA PRO A 108 -2.87 8.70 -10.23
C PRO A 108 -2.17 8.82 -11.58
N SER A 109 -1.33 9.84 -11.78
CA SER A 109 -0.61 10.03 -13.05
C SER A 109 0.45 8.97 -13.34
N ARG A 110 0.79 8.17 -12.34
CA ARG A 110 1.75 7.05 -12.43
C ARG A 110 1.07 5.68 -12.57
N ILE A 111 -0.25 5.64 -12.63
CA ILE A 111 -1.04 4.41 -12.78
C ILE A 111 -1.65 4.46 -14.18
N ASP A 112 -1.07 3.71 -15.12
CA ASP A 112 -1.38 3.81 -16.55
C ASP A 112 -2.86 3.58 -16.88
N ASN A 113 -3.52 2.67 -16.17
CA ASN A 113 -4.93 2.32 -16.36
C ASN A 113 -5.87 2.99 -15.37
N TRP A 114 -5.45 4.09 -14.71
CA TRP A 114 -6.26 4.79 -13.72
C TRP A 114 -7.64 5.21 -14.26
N ASP A 115 -7.67 5.74 -15.47
CA ASP A 115 -8.90 6.24 -16.09
C ASP A 115 -9.78 5.12 -16.68
N GLU A 116 -9.28 3.89 -16.73
CA GLU A 116 -10.04 2.71 -17.15
C GLU A 116 -10.86 2.10 -16.02
N MET A 117 -10.57 2.47 -14.76
CA MET A 117 -11.32 2.02 -13.59
C MET A 117 -12.71 2.63 -13.57
N PHE A 118 -13.70 1.88 -13.07
CA PHE A 118 -15.05 2.42 -12.84
C PHE A 118 -15.01 3.59 -11.88
N PRO A 119 -15.46 4.79 -12.28
CA PRO A 119 -15.42 5.98 -11.42
C PRO A 119 -16.13 5.80 -10.07
N GLU A 120 -17.19 4.99 -10.04
CA GLU A 120 -18.00 4.72 -8.86
C GLU A 120 -17.20 4.03 -7.73
N VAL A 121 -16.17 3.24 -8.08
CA VAL A 121 -15.28 2.58 -7.10
C VAL A 121 -13.94 3.28 -6.98
N ARG A 122 -13.42 3.85 -8.07
CA ARG A 122 -12.17 4.62 -8.06
C ARG A 122 -12.25 5.86 -7.18
N ASP A 123 -13.34 6.60 -7.29
CA ASP A 123 -13.52 7.90 -6.65
C ASP A 123 -14.37 7.81 -5.37
N LEU A 124 -14.37 6.64 -4.71
CA LEU A 124 -15.05 6.46 -3.44
C LEU A 124 -14.58 7.48 -2.40
N PRO A 125 -15.50 8.21 -1.73
CA PRO A 125 -15.15 9.21 -0.72
C PRO A 125 -14.34 8.65 0.46
N SER A 126 -14.41 7.35 0.70
CA SER A 126 -13.60 6.65 1.73
C SER A 126 -12.13 6.55 1.35
N GLY A 127 -11.81 6.51 0.05
CA GLY A 127 -10.44 6.44 -0.47
C GLY A 127 -9.77 7.79 -0.67
N ILE A 128 -10.51 8.90 -0.47
CA ILE A 128 -10.01 10.26 -0.67
C ILE A 128 -9.93 10.99 0.67
N VAL A 129 -8.73 11.48 1.01
CA VAL A 129 -8.48 12.27 2.22
C VAL A 129 -7.73 13.54 1.83
N ASP A 130 -8.26 14.70 2.24
CA ASP A 130 -7.70 16.03 1.91
C ASP A 130 -7.42 16.22 0.40
N GLY A 131 -8.33 15.70 -0.44
CA GLY A 131 -8.24 15.80 -1.89
C GLY A 131 -7.19 14.90 -2.54
N LYS A 132 -6.58 13.98 -1.81
CA LYS A 132 -5.60 13.03 -2.32
C LYS A 132 -6.17 11.62 -2.30
N HIS A 133 -5.87 10.84 -3.32
CA HIS A 133 -6.19 9.42 -3.39
C HIS A 133 -5.21 8.61 -2.54
N TYR A 134 -5.74 7.69 -1.73
CA TYR A 134 -4.98 6.73 -0.93
C TYR A 134 -5.35 5.29 -1.25
N PHE A 135 -6.17 5.10 -2.26
CA PHE A 135 -6.75 3.82 -2.60
C PHE A 135 -6.90 3.69 -4.11
N ALA A 136 -6.47 2.56 -4.65
CA ALA A 136 -6.79 2.09 -5.99
C ALA A 136 -7.59 0.78 -5.84
N PRO A 137 -8.82 0.69 -6.36
CA PRO A 137 -9.63 -0.52 -6.23
C PRO A 137 -9.05 -1.64 -7.08
N VAL A 138 -8.95 -2.84 -6.50
CA VAL A 138 -8.51 -4.06 -7.19
C VAL A 138 -9.64 -5.05 -7.37
N ASP A 139 -10.57 -5.09 -6.42
CA ASP A 139 -11.79 -5.88 -6.48
C ASP A 139 -12.94 -5.18 -5.77
N TRP A 140 -14.11 -5.71 -5.92
CA TRP A 140 -15.30 -5.26 -5.18
C TRP A 140 -16.23 -6.44 -4.94
N GLY A 141 -17.02 -6.35 -3.90
CA GLY A 141 -18.01 -7.36 -3.56
C GLY A 141 -19.11 -6.81 -2.66
N ASP A 142 -20.16 -7.57 -2.55
CA ASP A 142 -21.33 -7.23 -1.73
C ASP A 142 -21.35 -8.08 -0.46
N THR A 143 -21.74 -7.47 0.65
CA THR A 143 -22.19 -8.20 1.83
C THR A 143 -23.65 -8.54 1.66
N THR A 144 -24.00 -9.82 1.66
CA THR A 144 -25.36 -10.29 1.42
C THR A 144 -25.76 -11.36 2.41
N LEU A 145 -27.06 -11.62 2.50
CA LEU A 145 -27.61 -12.73 3.26
C LEU A 145 -27.75 -13.96 2.35
N PHE A 146 -27.21 -15.07 2.81
CA PHE A 146 -27.42 -16.37 2.21
C PHE A 146 -28.38 -17.17 3.08
N TYR A 147 -29.34 -17.85 2.48
CA TYR A 147 -30.25 -18.74 3.17
C TYR A 147 -30.49 -20.03 2.39
N MET A 148 -30.80 -21.09 3.12
CA MET A 148 -31.16 -22.38 2.53
C MET A 148 -32.63 -22.37 2.18
N ALA A 149 -32.96 -22.26 0.90
CA ALA A 149 -34.32 -22.15 0.41
C ALA A 149 -35.24 -23.35 0.78
N ASP A 150 -34.63 -24.52 0.95
CA ASP A 150 -35.32 -25.73 1.43
C ASP A 150 -35.66 -25.71 2.93
N ARG A 151 -35.11 -24.76 3.68
CA ARG A 151 -35.30 -24.60 5.13
C ARG A 151 -36.05 -23.32 5.49
N ILE A 152 -36.08 -22.36 4.59
CA ILE A 152 -36.75 -21.06 4.75
C ILE A 152 -37.70 -20.90 3.60
N ASP A 153 -38.81 -21.66 3.63
CA ASP A 153 -39.83 -21.73 2.59
C ASP A 153 -40.80 -20.53 2.61
N TRP A 154 -40.72 -19.69 3.64
CA TRP A 154 -41.53 -18.47 3.82
C TRP A 154 -40.83 -17.21 3.31
N MET A 155 -39.60 -17.33 2.80
CA MET A 155 -38.85 -16.23 2.21
C MET A 155 -39.29 -16.06 0.75
N ASP A 156 -39.55 -14.81 0.39
CA ASP A 156 -39.81 -14.40 -0.99
C ASP A 156 -39.26 -13.00 -1.26
N ALA A 157 -39.22 -12.58 -2.50
CA ALA A 157 -38.65 -11.30 -2.90
C ALA A 157 -39.28 -10.07 -2.21
N SER A 158 -40.48 -10.21 -1.61
CA SER A 158 -41.15 -9.10 -0.91
C SER A 158 -40.64 -8.89 0.51
N ASN A 159 -39.96 -9.90 1.10
CA ASN A 159 -39.47 -9.87 2.47
C ASN A 159 -37.96 -10.12 2.58
N GLU A 160 -37.26 -10.21 1.44
CA GLU A 160 -35.78 -10.28 1.41
C GLU A 160 -35.16 -8.95 1.83
N SER A 161 -34.67 -8.91 3.04
CA SER A 161 -34.01 -7.73 3.59
C SER A 161 -33.12 -8.11 4.77
N PHE A 162 -32.16 -7.23 5.12
CA PHE A 162 -31.35 -7.40 6.33
C PHE A 162 -32.18 -7.41 7.62
N SER A 163 -33.40 -6.88 7.64
CA SER A 163 -34.30 -6.99 8.79
C SER A 163 -34.71 -8.43 9.11
N LEU A 164 -34.50 -9.36 8.17
CA LEU A 164 -34.66 -10.79 8.43
C LEU A 164 -33.83 -11.27 9.62
N MET A 165 -32.66 -10.69 9.85
CA MET A 165 -31.79 -11.07 10.98
C MET A 165 -32.44 -10.82 12.34
N GLU A 166 -33.45 -9.94 12.41
CA GLU A 166 -34.24 -9.65 13.61
C GLU A 166 -35.51 -10.49 13.72
N ASP A 167 -35.82 -11.30 12.68
CA ASP A 167 -37.01 -12.13 12.69
C ASP A 167 -36.90 -13.25 13.72
N PRO A 168 -37.88 -13.41 14.63
CA PRO A 168 -37.82 -14.46 15.66
C PRO A 168 -37.71 -15.89 15.10
N ARG A 169 -38.10 -16.14 13.85
CA ARG A 169 -38.01 -17.44 13.18
C ARG A 169 -36.58 -17.85 12.87
N VAL A 170 -35.67 -16.89 12.77
CA VAL A 170 -34.23 -17.12 12.52
C VAL A 170 -33.36 -16.94 13.76
N ASN A 171 -33.96 -16.65 14.90
CA ASN A 171 -33.24 -16.45 16.16
C ASN A 171 -32.36 -17.68 16.51
N GLY A 172 -31.07 -17.42 16.76
CA GLY A 172 -30.07 -18.47 17.03
C GLY A 172 -29.68 -19.33 15.82
N LYS A 173 -30.05 -18.91 14.60
CA LYS A 173 -29.73 -19.61 13.34
C LYS A 173 -28.96 -18.75 12.35
N VAL A 174 -28.65 -17.52 12.73
CA VAL A 174 -27.84 -16.58 11.96
C VAL A 174 -26.44 -16.59 12.55
N GLY A 175 -25.42 -16.71 11.71
CA GLY A 175 -24.00 -16.74 12.11
C GLY A 175 -23.09 -16.16 11.07
#